data_458f28473187f2ac7b51106141bef757
#
_entry.id   458f28473187f2ac7b51106141bef757
#
_cell.length_a   1.000
_cell.length_b   1.000
_cell.length_c   1.000
_cell.angle_alpha   90.00
_cell.angle_beta   90.00
_cell.angle_gamma   90.00
#
_symmetry.space_group_name_H-M   'P 1'
#
loop_
_entity.id
_entity.type
_entity.pdbx_description
1 polymer ?
#
loop_
_entity_poly.entity_id
_entity_poly.type
_entity_poly.pdbx_seq_one_letter_code
_entity_poly.pdbx_strand_id
1 'polypeptide(L)'
;MESSRFCLTLLVTAFVSGLANAQATTVLYKERVVEIEQTLPDASDLWVKPADLTRINDFELKPQGACLAELCIPVLQDRDSDLYVTRQNQGWFNVTELADILQQSWTADYAEGVWSFGGMPVDRRAFFEYAEAPDFSLLDREGNPVRLSDYRGKQVLMLTWASW
;
A
#
# COMPACT_ATOMS: atom_id res chain seq x y z
N MET A 1 28.73 63.83 -36.42
CA MET A 1 27.43 63.69 -35.77
C MET A 1 26.93 62.28 -36.13
N GLU A 2 27.35 61.26 -35.33
CA GLU A 2 26.89 59.89 -35.52
C GLU A 2 26.04 59.50 -34.31
N SER A 3 24.80 59.15 -34.61
CA SER A 3 23.80 58.77 -33.62
C SER A 3 23.84 57.26 -33.44
N SER A 4 24.45 56.79 -32.33
CA SER A 4 24.53 55.40 -31.96
C SER A 4 23.16 54.96 -31.39
N ARG A 5 22.48 54.09 -32.12
CA ARG A 5 21.23 53.42 -31.67
C ARG A 5 21.60 52.14 -30.92
N PHE A 6 21.56 52.19 -29.58
CA PHE A 6 21.61 51.00 -28.74
C PHE A 6 20.32 50.22 -28.87
N CYS A 7 20.38 49.06 -29.48
CA CYS A 7 19.30 48.09 -29.54
C CYS A 7 19.35 47.23 -28.26
N LEU A 8 18.45 47.50 -27.33
CA LEU A 8 18.29 46.76 -26.08
C LEU A 8 17.47 45.51 -26.33
N THR A 9 18.12 44.37 -26.53
CA THR A 9 17.45 43.06 -26.71
C THR A 9 17.03 42.55 -25.34
N LEU A 10 15.74 42.59 -25.03
CA LEU A 10 15.14 41.99 -23.87
C LEU A 10 15.10 40.45 -24.08
N LEU A 11 15.96 39.71 -23.38
CA LEU A 11 15.91 38.26 -23.25
C LEU A 11 14.77 37.92 -22.25
N VAL A 12 13.61 37.51 -22.77
CA VAL A 12 12.56 36.93 -21.97
C VAL A 12 12.89 35.47 -21.74
N THR A 13 13.47 35.15 -20.58
CA THR A 13 13.59 33.76 -20.12
C THR A 13 12.25 33.26 -19.62
N ALA A 14 11.57 32.47 -20.45
CA ALA A 14 10.38 31.74 -20.04
C ALA A 14 10.79 30.65 -19.04
N PHE A 15 10.49 30.88 -17.76
CA PHE A 15 10.50 29.82 -16.75
C PHE A 15 9.35 28.88 -17.08
N VAL A 16 9.64 27.75 -17.71
CA VAL A 16 8.71 26.63 -17.79
C VAL A 16 8.74 25.97 -16.40
N SER A 17 7.81 26.39 -15.55
CA SER A 17 7.52 25.68 -14.32
C SER A 17 6.92 24.31 -14.72
N GLY A 18 7.75 23.28 -14.72
CA GLY A 18 7.28 21.91 -14.85
C GLY A 18 6.33 21.62 -13.67
N LEU A 19 5.04 21.59 -13.95
CA LEU A 19 4.08 20.98 -13.04
C LEU A 19 4.49 19.50 -12.96
N ALA A 20 5.21 19.13 -11.90
CA ALA A 20 5.32 17.73 -11.52
C ALA A 20 3.89 17.25 -11.28
N ASN A 21 3.35 16.50 -12.21
CA ASN A 21 2.15 15.73 -11.96
C ASN A 21 2.46 14.83 -10.78
N ALA A 22 1.91 15.14 -9.62
CA ALA A 22 1.86 14.18 -8.53
C ALA A 22 1.02 13.01 -9.02
N GLN A 23 1.69 11.96 -9.46
CA GLN A 23 1.02 10.74 -9.90
C GLN A 23 0.38 10.14 -8.66
N ALA A 24 -0.93 9.94 -8.69
CA ALA A 24 -1.63 9.30 -7.60
C ALA A 24 -1.05 7.88 -7.43
N THR A 25 -0.75 7.51 -6.19
CA THR A 25 -0.23 6.18 -5.88
C THR A 25 -1.39 5.26 -5.58
N THR A 26 -1.49 4.15 -6.30
CA THR A 26 -2.52 3.13 -6.09
C THR A 26 -1.98 1.99 -5.23
N VAL A 27 -2.67 1.67 -4.16
CA VAL A 27 -2.32 0.55 -3.28
C VAL A 27 -3.41 -0.52 -3.33
N LEU A 28 -2.98 -1.73 -3.68
CA LEU A 28 -3.83 -2.92 -3.72
C LEU A 28 -3.56 -3.77 -2.46
N TYR A 29 -4.59 -4.03 -1.68
CA TYR A 29 -4.50 -4.91 -0.51
C TYR A 29 -5.73 -5.79 -0.39
N LYS A 30 -5.56 -7.10 -0.56
CA LYS A 30 -6.68 -8.05 -0.65
C LYS A 30 -7.66 -7.62 -1.75
N GLU A 31 -8.91 -7.31 -1.39
CA GLU A 31 -9.94 -6.83 -2.32
C GLU A 31 -10.08 -5.30 -2.34
N ARG A 32 -9.19 -4.58 -1.63
CA ARG A 32 -9.22 -3.11 -1.57
C ARG A 32 -8.32 -2.51 -2.63
N VAL A 33 -8.79 -1.43 -3.22
CA VAL A 33 -8.01 -0.50 -4.03
C VAL A 33 -8.05 0.84 -3.31
N VAL A 34 -6.89 1.35 -2.91
CA VAL A 34 -6.77 2.59 -2.15
C VAL A 34 -5.91 3.58 -2.92
N GLU A 35 -6.52 4.70 -3.30
CA GLU A 35 -5.80 5.82 -3.90
C GLU A 35 -5.18 6.68 -2.80
N ILE A 36 -3.88 6.91 -2.90
CA ILE A 36 -3.08 7.74 -2.00
C ILE A 36 -2.72 9.03 -2.71
N GLU A 37 -3.21 10.14 -2.20
CA GLU A 37 -3.01 11.45 -2.81
C GLU A 37 -1.59 11.98 -2.65
N GLN A 38 -0.92 11.61 -1.56
CA GLN A 38 0.40 12.11 -1.22
C GLN A 38 1.27 11.00 -0.61
N THR A 39 2.42 10.80 -1.19
CA THR A 39 3.48 9.94 -0.66
C THR A 39 4.74 10.77 -0.45
N LEU A 40 5.63 10.32 0.44
CA LEU A 40 6.97 10.88 0.49
C LEU A 40 7.79 10.21 -0.63
N PRO A 41 8.45 10.97 -1.51
CA PRO A 41 9.24 10.39 -2.60
C PRO A 41 10.36 9.49 -2.06
N ASP A 42 10.36 8.26 -2.52
CA ASP A 42 11.39 7.27 -2.24
C ASP A 42 11.57 6.36 -3.45
N ALA A 43 12.77 5.80 -3.64
CA ALA A 43 13.10 4.97 -4.80
C ALA A 43 12.61 3.52 -4.67
N SER A 44 12.38 3.05 -3.46
CA SER A 44 12.10 1.64 -3.14
C SER A 44 10.93 1.45 -2.19
N ASP A 45 10.62 2.45 -1.37
CA ASP A 45 9.69 2.33 -0.26
C ASP A 45 8.41 3.14 -0.45
N LEU A 46 7.31 2.60 0.07
CA LEU A 46 6.04 3.29 0.12
C LEU A 46 5.85 4.01 1.47
N TRP A 47 6.06 5.32 1.44
CA TRP A 47 5.83 6.18 2.60
C TRP A 47 4.49 6.91 2.47
N VAL A 48 3.60 6.67 3.41
CA VAL A 48 2.26 7.26 3.45
C VAL A 48 2.03 8.07 4.72
N LYS A 49 1.00 8.91 4.75
CA LYS A 49 0.58 9.54 5.99
C LYS A 49 -0.01 8.49 6.95
N PRO A 50 0.12 8.64 8.26
CA PRO A 50 -0.46 7.71 9.23
C PRO A 50 -1.96 7.43 9.05
N ALA A 51 -2.72 8.43 8.60
CA ALA A 51 -4.16 8.26 8.32
C ALA A 51 -4.44 7.30 7.15
N ASP A 52 -3.53 7.22 6.18
CA ASP A 52 -3.68 6.33 5.04
C ASP A 52 -3.36 4.88 5.39
N LEU A 53 -2.52 4.65 6.40
CA LEU A 53 -2.20 3.31 6.89
C LEU A 53 -3.46 2.52 7.26
N THR A 54 -4.39 3.13 8.00
CA THR A 54 -5.66 2.50 8.36
C THR A 54 -6.52 2.19 7.13
N ARG A 55 -6.51 3.05 6.12
CA ARG A 55 -7.24 2.82 4.86
C ARG A 55 -6.68 1.64 4.07
N ILE A 56 -5.35 1.45 4.12
CA ILE A 56 -4.66 0.37 3.40
C ILE A 56 -4.90 -0.98 4.06
N ASN A 57 -4.56 -1.12 5.34
CA ASN A 57 -4.42 -2.43 5.97
C ASN A 57 -4.97 -2.53 7.41
N ASP A 58 -5.80 -1.57 7.82
CA ASP A 58 -6.44 -1.47 9.13
C ASP A 58 -5.48 -1.26 10.32
N PHE A 59 -4.17 -1.08 10.08
CA PHE A 59 -3.26 -0.69 11.14
C PHE A 59 -3.49 0.77 11.55
N GLU A 60 -3.48 1.02 12.85
CA GLU A 60 -3.54 2.36 13.42
C GLU A 60 -2.20 2.72 14.05
N LEU A 61 -1.67 3.91 13.76
CA LEU A 61 -0.49 4.42 14.44
C LEU A 61 -0.91 5.01 15.79
N LYS A 62 -0.55 4.29 16.86
CA LYS A 62 -0.79 4.66 18.27
C LYS A 62 0.53 5.09 18.94
N PRO A 63 0.52 5.69 20.13
CA PRO A 63 1.75 6.07 20.83
C PRO A 63 2.74 4.92 21.03
N GLN A 64 2.26 3.68 21.20
CA GLN A 64 3.09 2.49 21.37
C GLN A 64 3.59 1.88 20.06
N GLY A 65 3.01 2.24 18.91
CA GLY A 65 3.39 1.70 17.62
C GLY A 65 2.25 1.56 16.62
N ALA A 66 2.50 0.86 15.53
CA ALA A 66 1.47 0.49 14.55
C ALA A 66 0.74 -0.76 15.05
N CYS A 67 -0.56 -0.63 15.32
CA CYS A 67 -1.37 -1.65 15.97
C CYS A 67 -2.54 -2.11 15.10
N LEU A 68 -2.76 -3.42 15.04
CA LEU A 68 -3.91 -4.09 14.45
C LEU A 68 -4.44 -5.12 15.46
N ALA A 69 -5.60 -4.87 16.03
CA ALA A 69 -6.15 -5.65 17.14
C ALA A 69 -5.13 -5.82 18.28
N GLU A 70 -4.75 -7.04 18.64
CA GLU A 70 -3.76 -7.36 19.68
C GLU A 70 -2.30 -7.28 19.20
N LEU A 71 -2.07 -7.18 17.89
CA LEU A 71 -0.74 -7.05 17.33
C LEU A 71 -0.31 -5.59 17.31
N CYS A 72 0.81 -5.27 17.97
CA CYS A 72 1.42 -3.95 17.89
C CYS A 72 2.90 -4.07 17.53
N ILE A 73 3.30 -3.40 16.46
CA ILE A 73 4.69 -3.26 16.04
C ILE A 73 5.22 -1.95 16.62
N PRO A 74 6.24 -1.96 17.49
CA PRO A 74 6.79 -0.75 18.06
C PRO A 74 7.29 0.23 17.00
N VAL A 75 6.92 1.50 17.11
CA VAL A 75 7.34 2.57 16.18
C VAL A 75 7.87 3.74 16.98
N LEU A 76 9.08 4.16 16.69
CA LEU A 76 9.69 5.34 17.26
C LEU A 76 9.18 6.58 16.51
N GLN A 77 8.29 7.35 17.15
CA GLN A 77 7.66 8.53 16.52
C GLN A 77 8.35 9.85 16.91
N ASP A 78 9.27 9.81 17.85
CA ASP A 78 10.04 10.95 18.35
C ASP A 78 11.33 11.19 17.57
N ARG A 79 11.71 10.28 16.69
CA ARG A 79 12.91 10.33 15.84
C ARG A 79 12.70 9.53 14.55
N ASP A 80 13.52 9.82 13.56
CA ASP A 80 13.55 9.06 12.30
C ASP A 80 13.96 7.58 12.56
N SER A 81 13.23 6.69 11.91
CA SER A 81 13.47 5.24 11.92
C SER A 81 13.07 4.64 10.55
N ASP A 82 13.32 3.35 10.34
CA ASP A 82 12.93 2.65 9.10
C ASP A 82 11.41 2.63 8.90
N LEU A 83 10.63 2.66 10.00
CA LEU A 83 9.16 2.67 9.95
C LEU A 83 8.53 4.06 9.95
N TYR A 84 9.22 5.09 10.44
CA TYR A 84 8.62 6.40 10.61
C TYR A 84 9.64 7.52 10.49
N VAL A 85 9.30 8.54 9.73
CA VAL A 85 10.10 9.76 9.61
C VAL A 85 9.22 11.00 9.68
N THR A 86 9.81 12.12 10.12
CA THR A 86 9.14 13.42 10.07
C THR A 86 9.79 14.31 9.01
N ARG A 87 8.99 14.79 8.05
CA ARG A 87 9.44 15.73 7.03
C ARG A 87 8.49 16.93 6.95
N GLN A 88 9.02 18.12 6.96
CA GLN A 88 8.21 19.36 6.91
C GLN A 88 7.08 19.38 7.95
N ASN A 89 7.36 18.93 9.17
CA ASN A 89 6.38 18.82 10.27
C ASN A 89 5.21 17.85 9.99
N GLN A 90 5.36 16.96 9.00
CA GLN A 90 4.43 15.89 8.66
C GLN A 90 5.09 14.54 8.94
N GLY A 91 4.40 13.68 9.67
CA GLY A 91 4.82 12.30 9.88
C GLY A 91 4.52 11.43 8.65
N TRP A 92 5.45 10.53 8.34
CA TRP A 92 5.34 9.56 7.26
C TRP A 92 5.65 8.18 7.78
N PHE A 93 4.85 7.21 7.35
CA PHE A 93 4.96 5.82 7.77
C PHE A 93 5.35 4.94 6.58
N ASN A 94 6.31 4.05 6.78
CA ASN A 94 6.80 3.12 5.78
C ASN A 94 5.96 1.84 5.76
N VAL A 95 5.14 1.68 4.72
CA VAL A 95 4.25 0.51 4.56
C VAL A 95 5.04 -0.72 4.10
N THR A 96 6.06 -0.54 3.28
CA THR A 96 6.92 -1.64 2.78
C THR A 96 7.75 -2.23 3.90
N GLU A 97 8.35 -1.42 4.76
CA GLU A 97 9.09 -1.90 5.94
C GLU A 97 8.16 -2.65 6.92
N LEU A 98 6.94 -2.13 7.13
CA LEU A 98 5.94 -2.87 7.93
C LEU A 98 5.64 -4.23 7.31
N ALA A 99 5.49 -4.30 5.99
CA ALA A 99 5.24 -5.56 5.29
C ALA A 99 6.40 -6.54 5.45
N ASP A 100 7.64 -6.08 5.37
CA ASP A 100 8.84 -6.91 5.55
C ASP A 100 8.95 -7.44 6.99
N ILE A 101 8.71 -6.61 8.00
CA ILE A 101 8.64 -7.03 9.41
C ILE A 101 7.56 -8.11 9.61
N LEU A 102 6.40 -7.96 8.97
CA LEU A 102 5.30 -8.91 9.06
C LEU A 102 5.46 -10.12 8.12
N GLN A 103 6.54 -10.21 7.37
CA GLN A 103 6.75 -11.24 6.33
C GLN A 103 5.59 -11.29 5.32
N GLN A 104 5.02 -10.14 5.03
CA GLN A 104 3.98 -9.96 4.04
C GLN A 104 4.60 -9.79 2.66
N SER A 105 4.18 -10.59 1.69
CA SER A 105 4.64 -10.44 0.31
C SER A 105 4.12 -9.13 -0.28
N TRP A 106 4.97 -8.40 -0.99
CA TRP A 106 4.57 -7.23 -1.74
C TRP A 106 5.35 -7.11 -3.05
N THR A 107 4.83 -6.30 -3.97
CA THR A 107 5.48 -5.93 -5.23
C THR A 107 5.02 -4.54 -5.64
N ALA A 108 5.81 -3.87 -6.47
CA ALA A 108 5.47 -2.54 -6.98
C ALA A 108 5.78 -2.42 -8.48
N ASP A 109 4.92 -1.67 -9.16
CA ASP A 109 5.22 -1.06 -10.45
C ASP A 109 5.51 0.42 -10.19
N TYR A 110 6.80 0.76 -10.14
CA TYR A 110 7.26 2.11 -9.85
C TYR A 110 6.93 3.10 -10.98
N ALA A 111 6.81 2.62 -12.23
CA ALA A 111 6.50 3.46 -13.37
C ALA A 111 5.04 3.93 -13.33
N GLU A 112 4.14 3.04 -12.93
CA GLU A 112 2.71 3.32 -12.84
C GLU A 112 2.29 3.77 -11.42
N GLY A 113 3.20 3.73 -10.44
CA GLY A 113 2.90 4.08 -9.03
C GLY A 113 1.92 3.12 -8.37
N VAL A 114 1.97 1.83 -8.74
CA VAL A 114 1.07 0.79 -8.20
C VAL A 114 1.83 -0.10 -7.25
N TRP A 115 1.28 -0.28 -6.05
CA TRP A 115 1.82 -1.14 -4.99
C TRP A 115 0.81 -2.22 -4.64
N SER A 116 1.24 -3.47 -4.57
CA SER A 116 0.38 -4.60 -4.27
C SER A 116 0.91 -5.38 -3.07
N PHE A 117 0.09 -5.53 -2.05
CA PHE A 117 0.41 -6.25 -0.82
C PHE A 117 -0.46 -7.50 -0.70
N GLY A 118 0.17 -8.65 -0.47
CA GLY A 118 -0.50 -9.92 -0.20
C GLY A 118 -1.16 -9.96 1.18
N GLY A 119 -1.75 -11.09 1.53
CA GLY A 119 -2.28 -11.32 2.87
C GLY A 119 -1.17 -11.41 3.92
N MET A 120 -1.38 -10.85 5.09
CA MET A 120 -0.43 -10.97 6.21
C MET A 120 -0.43 -12.41 6.75
N PRO A 121 0.74 -13.01 7.03
CA PRO A 121 0.81 -14.35 7.62
C PRO A 121 0.05 -14.47 8.95
N VAL A 122 0.02 -13.40 9.75
CA VAL A 122 -0.71 -13.36 11.02
C VAL A 122 -2.22 -13.53 10.85
N ASP A 123 -2.79 -13.11 9.74
CA ASP A 123 -4.23 -13.30 9.44
C ASP A 123 -4.61 -14.78 9.35
N ARG A 124 -3.64 -15.66 9.07
CA ARG A 124 -3.85 -17.10 8.93
C ARG A 124 -3.59 -17.87 10.22
N ARG A 125 -3.12 -17.23 11.29
CA ARG A 125 -2.77 -17.90 12.55
C ARG A 125 -3.94 -18.71 13.10
N ALA A 126 -5.14 -18.12 13.17
CA ALA A 126 -6.33 -18.79 13.68
C ALA A 126 -6.66 -20.07 12.91
N PHE A 127 -6.47 -20.09 11.59
CA PHE A 127 -6.72 -21.28 10.77
C PHE A 127 -5.76 -22.43 11.12
N PHE A 128 -4.51 -22.13 11.44
CA PHE A 128 -3.56 -23.15 11.86
C PHE A 128 -3.74 -23.59 13.32
N GLU A 129 -4.04 -22.64 14.22
CA GLU A 129 -4.23 -22.93 15.64
C GLU A 129 -5.50 -23.77 15.89
N TYR A 130 -6.58 -23.50 15.16
CA TYR A 130 -7.86 -24.20 15.32
C TYR A 130 -8.14 -25.24 14.23
N ALA A 131 -7.19 -25.46 13.32
CA ALA A 131 -7.35 -26.33 12.15
C ALA A 131 -8.61 -26.00 11.32
N GLU A 132 -8.97 -24.75 11.24
CA GLU A 132 -10.09 -24.27 10.45
C GLU A 132 -9.62 -23.84 9.05
N ALA A 133 -10.28 -24.32 8.00
CA ALA A 133 -10.06 -23.85 6.65
C ALA A 133 -10.73 -22.49 6.43
N PRO A 134 -10.08 -21.54 5.72
CA PRO A 134 -10.73 -20.31 5.31
C PRO A 134 -11.98 -20.61 4.48
N ASP A 135 -13.08 -19.92 4.78
CA ASP A 135 -14.30 -20.05 3.97
C ASP A 135 -14.12 -19.30 2.65
N PHE A 136 -14.66 -19.83 1.59
CA PHE A 136 -14.73 -19.16 0.29
C PHE A 136 -16.04 -19.52 -0.41
N SER A 137 -16.43 -18.72 -1.38
CA SER A 137 -17.61 -18.94 -2.21
C SER A 137 -17.22 -18.98 -3.68
N LEU A 138 -17.71 -19.99 -4.39
CA LEU A 138 -17.57 -20.11 -5.83
C LEU A 138 -18.99 -20.27 -6.44
N LEU A 139 -19.13 -19.87 -7.70
CA LEU A 139 -20.37 -20.12 -8.43
C LEU A 139 -20.37 -21.54 -9.00
N ASP A 140 -21.49 -22.24 -8.87
CA ASP A 140 -21.71 -23.52 -9.56
C ASP A 140 -21.97 -23.30 -11.07
N ARG A 141 -22.24 -24.38 -11.81
CA ARG A 141 -22.50 -24.30 -13.26
C ARG A 141 -23.78 -23.56 -13.60
N GLU A 142 -24.69 -23.48 -12.66
CA GLU A 142 -25.97 -22.80 -12.76
C GLU A 142 -25.91 -21.35 -12.30
N GLY A 143 -24.73 -20.91 -11.77
CA GLY A 143 -24.46 -19.54 -11.31
C GLY A 143 -24.88 -19.30 -9.85
N ASN A 144 -25.20 -20.35 -9.08
CA ASN A 144 -25.52 -20.21 -7.66
C ASN A 144 -24.24 -20.20 -6.81
N PRO A 145 -24.18 -19.39 -5.73
CA PRO A 145 -23.03 -19.39 -4.83
C PRO A 145 -23.01 -20.68 -3.98
N VAL A 146 -21.86 -21.35 -3.97
CA VAL A 146 -21.57 -22.52 -3.12
C VAL A 146 -20.42 -22.12 -2.20
N ARG A 147 -20.58 -22.31 -0.90
CA ARG A 147 -19.59 -22.02 0.11
C ARG A 147 -18.94 -23.28 0.63
N LEU A 148 -17.66 -23.22 0.98
CA LEU A 148 -17.00 -24.35 1.64
C LEU A 148 -17.68 -24.69 2.97
N SER A 149 -18.15 -23.69 3.71
CA SER A 149 -18.90 -23.87 4.96
C SER A 149 -20.20 -24.68 4.84
N ASP A 150 -20.80 -24.78 3.65
CA ASP A 150 -22.00 -25.59 3.40
C ASP A 150 -21.72 -27.09 3.52
N TYR A 151 -20.43 -27.47 3.50
CA TYR A 151 -19.96 -28.85 3.59
C TYR A 151 -19.38 -29.19 4.98
N ARG A 152 -19.69 -28.42 6.02
CA ARG A 152 -19.24 -28.74 7.38
C ARG A 152 -19.65 -30.14 7.80
N GLY A 153 -18.71 -30.87 8.41
CA GLY A 153 -18.90 -32.26 8.81
C GLY A 153 -18.73 -33.29 7.69
N LYS A 154 -18.40 -32.88 6.48
CA LYS A 154 -18.09 -33.74 5.34
C LYS A 154 -16.59 -33.67 5.00
N GLN A 155 -16.10 -34.74 4.37
CA GLN A 155 -14.76 -34.68 3.75
C GLN A 155 -14.89 -34.04 2.35
N VAL A 156 -14.13 -33.01 2.09
CA VAL A 156 -14.13 -32.28 0.80
C VAL A 156 -12.78 -32.46 0.15
N LEU A 157 -12.75 -33.01 -1.07
CA LEU A 157 -11.58 -33.05 -1.93
C LEU A 157 -11.70 -31.93 -2.97
N MET A 158 -10.80 -30.98 -2.94
CA MET A 158 -10.74 -29.90 -3.92
C MET A 158 -9.67 -30.21 -4.96
N LEU A 159 -10.04 -30.17 -6.22
CA LEU A 159 -9.14 -30.28 -7.36
C LEU A 159 -9.23 -29.01 -8.20
N THR A 160 -8.08 -28.42 -8.51
CA THR A 160 -7.99 -27.28 -9.43
C THR A 160 -7.16 -27.70 -10.64
N TRP A 161 -7.65 -27.37 -11.81
CA TRP A 161 -6.91 -27.56 -13.05
C TRP A 161 -7.18 -26.40 -14.00
N ALA A 162 -6.33 -26.24 -14.97
CA ALA A 162 -6.54 -25.30 -16.05
C ALA A 162 -6.54 -26.06 -17.39
N SER A 163 -7.42 -25.63 -18.27
CA SER A 163 -7.53 -26.13 -19.63
C SER A 163 -6.94 -25.07 -20.58
N TRP A 164 -5.65 -25.09 -20.76
CA TRP A 164 -4.94 -24.30 -21.78
C TRP A 164 -4.29 -25.18 -22.81
#